data_cf7b2dfb8a4149e2f6c94b6e298c3566
#
_entry.id   cf7b2dfb8a4149e2f6c94b6e298c3566
#
_cell.length_a   1.000
_cell.length_b   1.000
_cell.length_c   1.000
_cell.angle_alpha   90.00
_cell.angle_beta   90.00
_cell.angle_gamma   90.00
#
_symmetry.space_group_name_H-M   'P 1'
#
loop_
_entity.id
_entity.type
_entity.pdbx_description
1 polymer ?
#
loop_
_entity_poly.entity_id
_entity_poly.type
_entity_poly.pdbx_seq_one_letter_code
_entity_poly.pdbx_strand_id
1 'polypeptide(L)'
;MTDHATNEAGARSALILIEYQNDWLAPTGGINGQFQDREQIDTAIANSKKVLEQARRRNIEVIHVRMVLEPAYRVLGEGKYGLRKMVRDYGSFLGEQTDFFPGFEPRDGEYVVSERTGGSSAFAATTLDSYLRNNRIFDIYVMGFALRQCVESTVRNAHDLGYHTNVIYDASAAFTREQQTSFLSDIAPFYANAITTQAFMAQA
;
A
#
# COMPACT_ATOMS: atom_id res chain seq x y z
N MET A 1 -29.95 -30.82 -10.11
CA MET A 1 -29.73 -29.37 -10.08
C MET A 1 -29.99 -28.95 -8.64
N THR A 2 -28.93 -28.87 -7.84
CA THR A 2 -29.00 -28.47 -6.44
C THR A 2 -28.63 -27.00 -6.36
N ASP A 3 -29.64 -26.19 -6.04
CA ASP A 3 -29.49 -24.77 -5.75
C ASP A 3 -28.47 -24.60 -4.61
N HIS A 4 -27.28 -24.11 -4.93
CA HIS A 4 -26.37 -23.57 -3.91
C HIS A 4 -26.83 -22.16 -3.57
N ALA A 5 -27.69 -22.07 -2.56
CA ALA A 5 -27.96 -20.82 -1.89
C ALA A 5 -26.61 -20.28 -1.36
N THR A 6 -26.06 -19.30 -2.04
CA THR A 6 -24.92 -18.49 -1.55
C THR A 6 -25.41 -17.73 -0.33
N ASN A 7 -24.91 -18.15 0.83
CA ASN A 7 -25.10 -17.43 2.08
C ASN A 7 -24.30 -16.13 1.95
N GLU A 8 -24.96 -15.01 1.67
CA GLU A 8 -24.41 -13.65 1.72
C GLU A 8 -24.15 -13.23 3.18
N ALA A 9 -23.27 -13.94 3.87
CA ALA A 9 -22.56 -13.38 4.98
C ALA A 9 -21.58 -12.39 4.36
N GLY A 10 -21.74 -11.09 4.62
CA GLY A 10 -21.07 -9.99 3.95
C GLY A 10 -19.59 -10.26 3.68
N ALA A 11 -19.19 -10.15 2.42
CA ALA A 11 -17.82 -10.42 1.99
C ALA A 11 -16.86 -9.55 2.80
N ARG A 12 -15.91 -10.19 3.51
CA ARG A 12 -14.89 -9.46 4.27
C ARG A 12 -13.96 -8.74 3.30
N SER A 13 -13.66 -7.49 3.58
CA SER A 13 -12.68 -6.69 2.83
C SER A 13 -11.52 -6.24 3.71
N ALA A 14 -10.38 -5.91 3.10
CA ALA A 14 -9.25 -5.34 3.80
C ALA A 14 -8.80 -4.02 3.18
N LEU A 15 -8.36 -3.09 4.03
CA LEU A 15 -7.61 -1.90 3.66
C LEU A 15 -6.12 -2.16 3.89
N ILE A 16 -5.33 -2.09 2.83
CA ILE A 16 -3.89 -2.33 2.85
C ILE A 16 -3.16 -0.99 2.70
N LEU A 17 -2.45 -0.60 3.76
CA LEU A 17 -1.62 0.60 3.82
C LEU A 17 -0.18 0.25 3.42
N ILE A 18 0.27 0.75 2.28
CA ILE A 18 1.61 0.48 1.74
C ILE A 18 2.58 1.55 2.23
N GLU A 19 3.47 1.18 3.16
CA GLU A 19 4.64 1.95 3.56
C GLU A 19 4.33 3.37 4.07
N TYR A 20 3.36 3.51 4.98
CA TYR A 20 3.11 4.78 5.69
C TYR A 20 4.16 5.04 6.77
N GLN A 21 5.43 5.16 6.34
CA GLN A 21 6.61 5.28 7.19
C GLN A 21 7.28 6.64 7.06
N ASN A 22 8.09 6.99 8.05
CA ASN A 22 8.83 8.24 8.08
C ASN A 22 9.73 8.43 6.86
N ASP A 23 10.28 7.34 6.30
CA ASP A 23 11.15 7.41 5.13
C ASP A 23 10.48 8.04 3.90
N TRP A 24 9.18 7.79 3.71
CA TRP A 24 8.38 8.41 2.67
C TRP A 24 7.80 9.77 3.07
N LEU A 25 7.32 9.91 4.31
CA LEU A 25 6.37 10.94 4.69
C LEU A 25 6.97 12.05 5.57
N ALA A 26 8.00 11.75 6.36
CA ALA A 26 8.68 12.76 7.15
C ALA A 26 9.59 13.64 6.26
N PRO A 27 9.71 14.95 6.53
CA PRO A 27 10.62 15.82 5.78
C PRO A 27 12.08 15.34 5.79
N THR A 28 12.48 14.60 6.82
CA THR A 28 13.81 14.02 7.00
C THR A 28 13.95 12.62 6.40
N GLY A 29 12.88 12.07 5.81
CA GLY A 29 12.89 10.74 5.20
C GLY A 29 13.80 10.67 3.98
N GLY A 30 14.51 9.58 3.82
CA GLY A 30 15.51 9.41 2.76
C GLY A 30 14.94 9.56 1.36
N ILE A 31 13.71 9.10 1.15
CA ILE A 31 13.04 9.13 -0.16
C ILE A 31 12.03 10.28 -0.28
N ASN A 32 11.68 10.96 0.80
CA ASN A 32 10.69 12.05 0.80
C ASN A 32 10.96 13.12 -0.28
N GLY A 33 12.22 13.46 -0.51
CA GLY A 33 12.65 14.44 -1.51
C GLY A 33 12.34 14.06 -2.98
N GLN A 34 11.94 12.80 -3.23
CA GLN A 34 11.58 12.36 -4.59
C GLN A 34 10.19 12.85 -5.03
N PHE A 35 9.31 13.19 -4.07
CA PHE A 35 8.01 13.76 -4.39
C PHE A 35 8.15 15.21 -4.86
N GLN A 36 8.02 15.43 -6.16
CA GLN A 36 8.10 16.76 -6.78
C GLN A 36 6.81 17.56 -6.63
N ASP A 37 5.65 16.88 -6.60
CA ASP A 37 4.34 17.49 -6.35
C ASP A 37 4.00 17.41 -4.85
N ARG A 38 4.37 18.46 -4.11
CA ARG A 38 4.14 18.53 -2.66
C ARG A 38 2.65 18.59 -2.30
N GLU A 39 1.84 19.24 -3.11
CA GLU A 39 0.38 19.31 -2.91
C GLU A 39 -0.26 17.92 -3.02
N GLN A 40 0.21 17.11 -3.98
CA GLN A 40 -0.28 15.74 -4.16
C GLN A 40 -0.01 14.88 -2.93
N ILE A 41 1.21 14.89 -2.39
CA ILE A 41 1.54 14.07 -1.22
C ILE A 41 0.80 14.55 0.04
N ASP A 42 0.69 15.86 0.26
CA ASP A 42 -0.03 16.42 1.41
C ASP A 42 -1.53 16.05 1.34
N THR A 43 -2.12 16.14 0.15
CA THR A 43 -3.50 15.70 -0.11
C THR A 43 -3.66 14.20 0.14
N ALA A 44 -2.73 13.37 -0.35
CA ALA A 44 -2.76 11.92 -0.16
C ALA A 44 -2.68 11.56 1.33
N ILE A 45 -1.81 12.20 2.10
CA ILE A 45 -1.71 11.98 3.55
C ILE A 45 -3.03 12.34 4.25
N ALA A 46 -3.61 13.50 3.94
CA ALA A 46 -4.87 13.95 4.54
C ALA A 46 -6.04 13.01 4.20
N ASN A 47 -6.12 12.56 2.95
CA ASN A 47 -7.14 11.61 2.50
C ASN A 47 -6.95 10.23 3.13
N SER A 48 -5.71 9.74 3.21
CA SER A 48 -5.40 8.45 3.83
C SER A 48 -5.85 8.38 5.29
N LYS A 49 -5.69 9.48 6.05
CA LYS A 49 -6.19 9.54 7.43
C LYS A 49 -7.71 9.37 7.50
N LYS A 50 -8.45 10.00 6.57
CA LYS A 50 -9.92 9.86 6.49
C LYS A 50 -10.32 8.42 6.15
N VAL A 51 -9.65 7.82 5.14
CA VAL A 51 -9.91 6.44 4.72
C VAL A 51 -9.63 5.46 5.86
N LEU A 52 -8.48 5.58 6.53
CA LEU A 52 -8.09 4.70 7.64
C LEU A 52 -9.12 4.77 8.79
N GLU A 53 -9.52 5.99 9.17
CA GLU A 53 -10.52 6.15 10.22
C GLU A 53 -11.90 5.59 9.84
N GLN A 54 -12.29 5.72 8.56
CA GLN A 54 -13.52 5.12 8.06
C GLN A 54 -13.44 3.60 8.03
N ALA A 55 -12.33 3.01 7.59
CA ALA A 55 -12.13 1.57 7.61
C ALA A 55 -12.24 1.00 9.03
N ARG A 56 -11.62 1.66 9.99
CA ARG A 56 -11.72 1.32 11.42
C ARG A 56 -13.15 1.38 11.95
N ARG A 57 -13.90 2.45 11.61
CA ARG A 57 -15.32 2.56 12.01
C ARG A 57 -16.21 1.47 11.41
N ARG A 58 -15.88 1.02 10.19
CA ARG A 58 -16.65 -0.01 9.47
C ARG A 58 -16.19 -1.43 9.77
N ASN A 59 -15.22 -1.62 10.67
CA ASN A 59 -14.60 -2.90 10.97
C ASN A 59 -14.05 -3.61 9.70
N ILE A 60 -13.58 -2.82 8.72
CA ILE A 60 -12.79 -3.34 7.59
C ILE A 60 -11.44 -3.77 8.16
N GLU A 61 -10.96 -4.94 7.76
CA GLU A 61 -9.64 -5.43 8.16
C GLU A 61 -8.54 -4.45 7.76
N VAL A 62 -7.75 -3.95 8.71
CA VAL A 62 -6.67 -3.00 8.43
C VAL A 62 -5.34 -3.74 8.46
N ILE A 63 -4.59 -3.60 7.37
CA ILE A 63 -3.29 -4.25 7.18
C ILE A 63 -2.24 -3.19 6.87
N HIS A 64 -1.23 -3.12 7.72
CA HIS A 64 -0.08 -2.24 7.53
C HIS A 64 1.07 -3.01 6.89
N VAL A 65 1.58 -2.52 5.78
CA VAL A 65 2.75 -3.09 5.10
C VAL A 65 3.91 -2.14 5.28
N ARG A 66 4.97 -2.59 5.94
CA ARG A 66 6.17 -1.78 6.17
C ARG A 66 7.42 -2.43 5.58
N MET A 67 8.41 -1.61 5.29
CA MET A 67 9.75 -2.03 4.89
C MET A 67 10.71 -1.74 6.05
N VAL A 68 11.49 -2.74 6.44
CA VAL A 68 12.56 -2.61 7.44
C VAL A 68 13.79 -3.30 6.87
N LEU A 69 14.87 -2.56 6.76
CA LEU A 69 16.13 -3.09 6.22
C LEU A 69 17.23 -2.97 7.26
N GLU A 70 18.28 -3.73 7.06
CA GLU A 70 19.48 -3.65 7.89
C GLU A 70 20.57 -2.81 7.19
N PRO A 71 21.52 -2.19 7.92
CA PRO A 71 22.47 -1.24 7.35
C PRO A 71 23.33 -1.76 6.19
N ALA A 72 23.57 -3.07 6.12
CA ALA A 72 24.34 -3.66 5.02
C ALA A 72 23.49 -3.93 3.78
N TYR A 73 22.14 -3.82 3.87
CA TYR A 73 21.21 -4.09 2.77
C TYR A 73 21.39 -5.46 2.10
N ARG A 74 21.76 -6.49 2.88
CA ARG A 74 22.06 -7.82 2.32
C ARG A 74 20.90 -8.43 1.54
N VAL A 75 19.66 -8.20 2.00
CA VAL A 75 18.46 -8.70 1.32
C VAL A 75 18.27 -8.07 -0.07
N LEU A 76 18.79 -6.90 -0.32
CA LEU A 76 18.73 -6.23 -1.63
C LEU A 76 19.85 -6.70 -2.59
N GLY A 77 20.84 -7.44 -2.08
CA GLY A 77 22.03 -7.80 -2.83
C GLY A 77 22.86 -6.57 -3.23
N GLU A 78 23.49 -6.61 -4.38
CA GLU A 78 24.29 -5.47 -4.89
C GLU A 78 23.46 -4.22 -5.13
N GLY A 79 22.17 -4.36 -5.43
CA GLY A 79 21.30 -3.24 -5.75
C GLY A 79 21.78 -2.47 -6.99
N LYS A 80 22.16 -3.19 -8.04
CA LYS A 80 22.83 -2.62 -9.20
C LYS A 80 21.96 -1.65 -10.01
N TYR A 81 20.65 -1.89 -10.04
CA TYR A 81 19.67 -1.11 -10.82
C TYR A 81 18.35 -0.95 -10.06
N GLY A 82 17.52 0.00 -10.53
CA GLY A 82 16.13 0.17 -10.13
C GLY A 82 15.96 0.55 -8.66
N LEU A 83 14.83 0.17 -8.06
CA LEU A 83 14.48 0.54 -6.70
C LEU A 83 15.50 0.06 -5.66
N ARG A 84 16.10 -1.12 -5.86
CA ARG A 84 17.12 -1.64 -4.93
C ARG A 84 18.35 -0.74 -4.87
N LYS A 85 18.77 -0.19 -6.03
CA LYS A 85 19.86 0.79 -6.09
C LYS A 85 19.44 2.09 -5.40
N MET A 86 18.26 2.60 -5.72
CA MET A 86 17.74 3.84 -5.15
C MET A 86 17.66 3.76 -3.62
N VAL A 87 17.10 2.69 -3.07
CA VAL A 87 16.99 2.47 -1.63
C VAL A 87 18.36 2.49 -0.94
N ARG A 88 19.37 1.85 -1.54
CA ARG A 88 20.74 1.85 -1.02
C ARG A 88 21.39 3.23 -1.10
N ASP A 89 21.26 3.90 -2.23
CA ASP A 89 21.88 5.23 -2.46
C ASP A 89 21.32 6.30 -1.50
N TYR A 90 20.05 6.20 -1.15
CA TYR A 90 19.40 7.11 -0.21
C TYR A 90 19.51 6.69 1.26
N GLY A 91 20.07 5.53 1.54
CA GLY A 91 20.16 5.02 2.92
C GLY A 91 18.79 4.76 3.55
N SER A 92 17.82 4.32 2.74
CA SER A 92 16.41 4.25 3.10
C SER A 92 16.05 3.03 3.94
N PHE A 93 14.93 3.15 4.68
CA PHE A 93 14.32 2.11 5.50
C PHE A 93 15.22 1.57 6.62
N LEU A 94 16.00 2.46 7.23
CA LEU A 94 16.88 2.18 8.37
C LEU A 94 16.44 2.97 9.61
N GLY A 95 16.60 2.35 10.79
CA GLY A 95 16.38 3.02 12.07
C GLY A 95 15.02 3.71 12.16
N GLU A 96 14.96 4.95 12.64
CA GLU A 96 13.74 5.73 12.83
C GLU A 96 12.96 6.02 11.53
N GLN A 97 13.59 5.88 10.37
CA GLN A 97 12.91 6.01 9.08
C GLN A 97 11.90 4.87 8.85
N THR A 98 12.08 3.74 9.54
CA THR A 98 11.18 2.60 9.45
C THR A 98 9.93 2.73 10.30
N ASP A 99 9.89 3.70 11.21
CA ASP A 99 8.73 3.93 12.07
C ASP A 99 7.52 4.42 11.26
N PHE A 100 6.33 4.09 11.74
CA PHE A 100 5.11 4.60 11.14
C PHE A 100 5.04 6.12 11.29
N PHE A 101 4.62 6.77 10.22
CA PHE A 101 4.41 8.21 10.23
C PHE A 101 3.24 8.57 11.15
N PRO A 102 3.31 9.68 11.92
CA PRO A 102 2.30 10.04 12.91
C PRO A 102 0.86 10.01 12.40
N GLY A 103 0.03 9.23 13.08
CA GLY A 103 -1.38 9.00 12.75
C GLY A 103 -1.65 7.78 11.87
N PHE A 104 -0.61 7.00 11.55
CA PHE A 104 -0.72 5.73 10.82
C PHE A 104 -0.19 4.53 11.61
N GLU A 105 0.02 4.71 12.90
CA GLU A 105 0.44 3.63 13.78
C GLU A 105 -0.66 2.55 13.83
N PRO A 106 -0.29 1.26 13.78
CA PRO A 106 -1.23 0.17 13.97
C PRO A 106 -1.92 0.25 15.33
N ARG A 107 -3.20 -0.08 15.36
CA ARG A 107 -3.94 -0.30 16.62
C ARG A 107 -3.91 -1.78 16.99
N ASP A 108 -4.23 -2.09 18.24
CA ASP A 108 -4.36 -3.47 18.70
C ASP A 108 -5.36 -4.23 17.82
N GLY A 109 -4.94 -5.41 17.33
CA GLY A 109 -5.73 -6.24 16.44
C GLY A 109 -5.53 -5.97 14.94
N GLU A 110 -4.86 -4.87 14.53
CA GLU A 110 -4.50 -4.64 13.14
C GLU A 110 -3.26 -5.44 12.73
N TYR A 111 -3.27 -5.99 11.51
CA TYR A 111 -2.19 -6.85 11.04
C TYR A 111 -1.02 -6.05 10.46
N VAL A 112 0.21 -6.43 10.83
CA VAL A 112 1.42 -5.78 10.33
C VAL A 112 2.27 -6.77 9.55
N VAL A 113 2.47 -6.50 8.26
CA VAL A 113 3.42 -7.19 7.40
C VAL A 113 4.74 -6.44 7.46
N SER A 114 5.70 -6.92 8.26
CA SER A 114 6.98 -6.24 8.49
C SER A 114 8.17 -6.95 7.87
N GLU A 115 8.06 -8.25 7.61
CA GLU A 115 9.16 -9.03 7.03
C GLU A 115 9.04 -9.04 5.50
N ARG A 116 9.76 -8.12 4.86
CA ARG A 116 9.85 -8.03 3.40
C ARG A 116 11.28 -8.28 2.91
N THR A 117 11.37 -8.95 1.78
CA THR A 117 12.65 -9.34 1.18
C THR A 117 13.20 -8.30 0.18
N GLY A 118 12.78 -7.06 0.30
CA GLY A 118 13.17 -5.97 -0.61
C GLY A 118 12.44 -5.98 -1.96
N GLY A 119 11.38 -6.79 -2.11
CA GLY A 119 10.47 -6.74 -3.24
C GLY A 119 9.55 -5.52 -3.16
N SER A 120 9.19 -4.92 -4.30
CA SER A 120 8.29 -3.76 -4.33
C SER A 120 6.85 -4.13 -3.97
N SER A 121 6.37 -5.31 -4.39
CA SER A 121 5.02 -5.77 -4.06
C SER A 121 4.92 -6.16 -2.57
N ALA A 122 3.81 -5.81 -1.94
CA ALA A 122 3.47 -6.25 -0.59
C ALA A 122 3.29 -7.77 -0.47
N PHE A 123 3.01 -8.46 -1.58
CA PHE A 123 2.89 -9.92 -1.64
C PHE A 123 4.23 -10.64 -1.82
N ALA A 124 5.29 -9.92 -2.24
CA ALA A 124 6.55 -10.54 -2.63
C ALA A 124 7.28 -11.16 -1.43
N ALA A 125 7.20 -12.48 -1.28
CA ALA A 125 7.79 -13.26 -0.18
C ALA A 125 7.42 -12.72 1.22
N THR A 126 6.13 -12.43 1.40
CA THR A 126 5.55 -12.01 2.67
C THR A 126 4.42 -12.94 3.11
N THR A 127 3.88 -12.68 4.29
CA THR A 127 2.72 -13.40 4.84
C THR A 127 1.37 -12.86 4.34
N LEU A 128 1.34 -11.81 3.52
CA LEU A 128 0.11 -11.10 3.15
C LEU A 128 -0.91 -12.02 2.44
N ASP A 129 -0.48 -12.76 1.42
CA ASP A 129 -1.38 -13.66 0.68
C ASP A 129 -1.98 -14.73 1.59
N SER A 130 -1.15 -15.38 2.41
CA SER A 130 -1.60 -16.40 3.36
C SER A 130 -2.58 -15.83 4.38
N TYR A 131 -2.31 -14.62 4.89
CA TYR A 131 -3.19 -13.95 5.83
C TYR A 131 -4.57 -13.68 5.21
N LEU A 132 -4.60 -13.06 4.03
CA LEU A 132 -5.84 -12.73 3.33
C LEU A 132 -6.67 -13.99 3.02
N ARG A 133 -6.05 -15.04 2.46
CA ARG A 133 -6.73 -16.30 2.12
C ARG A 133 -7.27 -17.03 3.35
N ASN A 134 -6.48 -17.13 4.42
CA ASN A 134 -6.91 -17.78 5.66
C ASN A 134 -8.10 -17.06 6.30
N ASN A 135 -8.21 -15.76 6.11
CA ASN A 135 -9.33 -14.94 6.58
C ASN A 135 -10.46 -14.77 5.55
N ARG A 136 -10.37 -15.44 4.37
CA ARG A 136 -11.36 -15.40 3.29
C ARG A 136 -11.63 -13.96 2.79
N ILE A 137 -10.57 -13.16 2.70
CA ILE A 137 -10.59 -11.79 2.20
C ILE A 137 -10.08 -11.80 0.77
N PHE A 138 -10.95 -11.47 -0.19
CA PHE A 138 -10.61 -11.37 -1.61
C PHE A 138 -10.82 -9.96 -2.16
N ASP A 139 -11.64 -9.14 -1.49
CA ASP A 139 -11.86 -7.74 -1.83
C ASP A 139 -10.89 -6.86 -1.03
N ILE A 140 -10.00 -6.19 -1.72
CA ILE A 140 -8.96 -5.38 -1.10
C ILE A 140 -8.97 -3.94 -1.62
N TYR A 141 -8.73 -3.02 -0.69
CA TYR A 141 -8.47 -1.61 -0.96
C TYR A 141 -7.00 -1.34 -0.70
N VAL A 142 -6.30 -0.77 -1.66
CA VAL A 142 -4.86 -0.49 -1.58
C VAL A 142 -4.63 1.02 -1.67
N MET A 143 -3.81 1.55 -0.78
CA MET A 143 -3.34 2.93 -0.83
C MET A 143 -1.91 3.02 -0.29
N GLY A 144 -1.17 4.07 -0.62
CA GLY A 144 0.17 4.30 -0.05
C GLY A 144 1.22 4.88 -1.00
N PHE A 145 2.47 4.57 -0.71
CA PHE A 145 3.63 5.23 -1.28
C PHE A 145 4.68 4.24 -1.82
N ALA A 146 5.27 4.50 -3.00
CA ALA A 146 4.72 5.47 -3.93
C ALA A 146 3.85 4.76 -4.97
N LEU A 147 2.88 5.49 -5.54
CA LEU A 147 1.83 4.94 -6.41
C LEU A 147 2.40 4.15 -7.60
N ARG A 148 3.44 4.66 -8.27
CA ARG A 148 4.08 4.02 -9.45
C ARG A 148 5.14 2.97 -9.08
N GLN A 149 5.38 2.71 -7.80
CA GLN A 149 6.36 1.75 -7.29
C GLN A 149 5.69 0.63 -6.49
N CYS A 150 5.70 0.76 -5.16
CA CYS A 150 5.20 -0.31 -4.29
C CYS A 150 3.70 -0.53 -4.43
N VAL A 151 2.89 0.53 -4.63
CA VAL A 151 1.45 0.39 -4.83
C VAL A 151 1.15 -0.31 -6.14
N GLU A 152 1.71 0.16 -7.27
CA GLU A 152 1.51 -0.49 -8.58
C GLU A 152 1.97 -1.94 -8.59
N SER A 153 3.16 -2.23 -8.05
CA SER A 153 3.66 -3.59 -7.97
C SER A 153 2.74 -4.51 -7.15
N THR A 154 2.15 -3.98 -6.08
CA THR A 154 1.17 -4.69 -5.26
C THR A 154 -0.13 -4.93 -6.01
N VAL A 155 -0.65 -3.92 -6.70
CA VAL A 155 -1.88 -4.00 -7.50
C VAL A 155 -1.75 -5.05 -8.60
N ARG A 156 -0.65 -5.06 -9.37
CA ARG A 156 -0.40 -6.07 -10.42
C ARG A 156 -0.33 -7.48 -9.83
N ASN A 157 0.40 -7.64 -8.74
CA ASN A 157 0.54 -8.96 -8.11
C ASN A 157 -0.76 -9.42 -7.47
N ALA A 158 -1.56 -8.52 -6.89
CA ALA A 158 -2.90 -8.83 -6.37
C ALA A 158 -3.83 -9.33 -7.47
N HIS A 159 -3.82 -8.66 -8.64
CA HIS A 159 -4.56 -9.11 -9.81
C HIS A 159 -4.16 -10.54 -10.23
N ASP A 160 -2.88 -10.82 -10.37
CA ASP A 160 -2.36 -12.13 -10.78
C ASP A 160 -2.69 -13.23 -9.75
N LEU A 161 -2.82 -12.88 -8.47
CA LEU A 161 -3.24 -13.77 -7.39
C LEU A 161 -4.77 -13.92 -7.26
N GLY A 162 -5.56 -13.18 -8.05
CA GLY A 162 -7.02 -13.31 -8.11
C GLY A 162 -7.78 -12.48 -7.07
N TYR A 163 -7.19 -11.40 -6.55
CA TYR A 163 -7.88 -10.46 -5.67
C TYR A 163 -8.69 -9.44 -6.46
N HIS A 164 -9.87 -9.06 -5.94
CA HIS A 164 -10.65 -7.92 -6.40
C HIS A 164 -10.04 -6.64 -5.82
N THR A 165 -9.20 -5.99 -6.61
CA THR A 165 -8.36 -4.88 -6.14
C THR A 165 -8.99 -3.53 -6.44
N ASN A 166 -9.20 -2.73 -5.41
CA ASN A 166 -9.52 -1.31 -5.50
C ASN A 166 -8.29 -0.50 -5.09
N VAL A 167 -7.91 0.50 -5.87
CA VAL A 167 -6.84 1.43 -5.50
C VAL A 167 -7.44 2.81 -5.19
N ILE A 168 -7.18 3.31 -3.97
CA ILE A 168 -7.62 4.65 -3.57
C ILE A 168 -6.52 5.63 -4.00
N TYR A 169 -6.61 6.11 -5.24
CA TYR A 169 -5.51 6.77 -5.90
C TYR A 169 -5.22 8.18 -5.36
N ASP A 170 -6.23 8.87 -4.83
CA ASP A 170 -6.08 10.19 -4.21
C ASP A 170 -5.71 10.12 -2.71
N ALA A 171 -5.62 8.91 -2.15
CA ALA A 171 -4.99 8.57 -0.89
C ALA A 171 -3.59 7.94 -1.10
N SER A 172 -3.04 8.08 -2.30
CA SER A 172 -1.71 7.63 -2.71
C SER A 172 -1.02 8.74 -3.49
N ALA A 173 0.31 8.77 -3.47
CA ALA A 173 1.05 9.75 -4.26
C ALA A 173 2.12 9.08 -5.13
N ALA A 174 2.27 9.58 -6.34
CA ALA A 174 3.41 9.31 -7.22
C ALA A 174 4.47 10.40 -7.05
N PHE A 175 5.66 10.20 -7.62
CA PHE A 175 6.71 11.23 -7.55
C PHE A 175 6.33 12.49 -8.34
N THR A 176 5.57 12.34 -9.41
CA THR A 176 5.06 13.47 -10.21
C THR A 176 3.58 13.27 -10.54
N ARG A 177 2.91 14.36 -10.92
CA ARG A 177 1.51 14.34 -11.35
C ARG A 177 1.30 13.53 -12.62
N GLU A 178 2.27 13.57 -13.55
CA GLU A 178 2.24 12.79 -14.79
C GLU A 178 2.28 11.29 -14.52
N GLN A 179 3.05 10.87 -13.51
CA GLN A 179 3.09 9.47 -13.09
C GLN A 179 1.74 9.02 -12.51
N GLN A 180 1.05 9.86 -11.74
CA GLN A 180 -0.30 9.54 -11.26
C GLN A 180 -1.28 9.43 -12.42
N THR A 181 -1.24 10.38 -13.35
CA THR A 181 -2.10 10.37 -14.54
C THR A 181 -1.87 9.12 -15.37
N SER A 182 -0.61 8.75 -15.64
CA SER A 182 -0.31 7.54 -16.40
C SER A 182 -0.67 6.25 -15.66
N PHE A 183 -0.62 6.24 -14.32
CA PHE A 183 -1.16 5.11 -13.57
C PHE A 183 -2.66 4.91 -13.83
N LEU A 184 -3.42 6.00 -13.82
CA LEU A 184 -4.86 5.96 -14.02
C LEU A 184 -5.27 5.58 -15.45
N SER A 185 -4.48 6.01 -16.48
CA SER A 185 -4.76 5.70 -17.88
C SER A 185 -4.25 4.33 -18.33
N ASP A 186 -3.06 3.94 -17.88
CA ASP A 186 -2.31 2.85 -18.49
C ASP A 186 -2.27 1.59 -17.61
N ILE A 187 -2.48 1.72 -16.30
CA ILE A 187 -2.33 0.63 -15.34
C ILE A 187 -3.66 0.23 -14.72
N ALA A 188 -4.34 1.17 -14.08
CA ALA A 188 -5.56 0.88 -13.33
C ALA A 188 -6.63 0.14 -14.17
N PRO A 189 -6.93 0.51 -15.44
CA PRO A 189 -7.97 -0.15 -16.21
C PRO A 189 -7.75 -1.65 -16.46
N PHE A 190 -6.52 -2.13 -16.31
CA PHE A 190 -6.17 -3.54 -16.52
C PHE A 190 -6.01 -4.35 -15.25
N TYR A 191 -5.73 -3.69 -14.11
CA TYR A 191 -5.31 -4.40 -12.89
C TYR A 191 -6.14 -4.07 -11.65
N ALA A 192 -6.90 -2.96 -11.66
CA ALA A 192 -7.65 -2.53 -10.48
C ALA A 192 -8.81 -1.59 -10.85
N ASN A 193 -9.74 -1.45 -9.91
CA ASN A 193 -10.73 -0.39 -9.93
C ASN A 193 -10.14 0.84 -9.21
N ALA A 194 -9.86 1.93 -9.94
CA ALA A 194 -9.37 3.17 -9.35
C ALA A 194 -10.55 3.97 -8.78
N ILE A 195 -10.52 4.22 -7.46
CA ILE A 195 -11.55 4.98 -6.77
C ILE A 195 -10.95 6.17 -6.02
N THR A 196 -11.80 7.16 -5.75
CA THR A 196 -11.44 8.29 -4.88
C THR A 196 -11.71 7.99 -3.41
N THR A 197 -11.08 8.75 -2.53
CA THR A 197 -11.44 8.80 -1.12
C THR A 197 -12.93 9.05 -0.92
N GLN A 198 -13.52 9.98 -1.69
CA GLN A 198 -14.96 10.26 -1.61
C GLN A 198 -15.80 9.03 -1.96
N ALA A 199 -15.43 8.30 -3.01
CA ALA A 199 -16.14 7.07 -3.39
C ALA A 199 -16.02 5.98 -2.30
N PHE A 200 -14.84 5.82 -1.70
CA PHE A 200 -14.66 4.91 -0.57
C PHE A 200 -15.53 5.31 0.64
N MET A 201 -15.59 6.59 0.97
CA MET A 201 -16.40 7.11 2.09
C MET A 201 -17.90 6.93 1.88
N ALA A 202 -18.36 6.95 0.61
CA ALA A 202 -19.78 6.82 0.25
C ALA A 202 -20.29 5.36 0.20
N GLN A 203 -19.39 4.38 0.22
CA GLN A 203 -19.79 2.96 0.29
C GLN A 203 -20.44 2.71 1.65
N ALA A 204 -21.59 2.03 1.67
CA ALA A 204 -22.36 1.74 2.87
C ALA A 204 -21.73 0.64 3.73
#